data_ec0832426de5d5227e6fbc704e6c4c3f
#
_entry.id   ec0832426de5d5227e6fbc704e6c4c3f
#
_cell.length_a   1.000
_cell.length_b   1.000
_cell.length_c   1.000
_cell.angle_alpha   90.00
_cell.angle_beta   90.00
_cell.angle_gamma   90.00
#
_symmetry.space_group_name_H-M   'P 1'
#
loop_
_entity.id
_entity.type
_entity.pdbx_description
1 polymer ?
#
loop_
_entity_poly.entity_id
_entity_poly.type
_entity_poly.pdbx_seq_one_letter_code
_entity_poly.pdbx_strand_id
1 'polypeptide(L)'
;MNAGAYGGEMKDVTVQAEYLDGDLQRRSAAGDALGFSYRHSRFKPEDVVLRAELRLRPGEREAIRARCRELTEKRRASQPLDLPSAGSAFKRPAGGYAAAMIDGAGLKGYRVGGAQVSEKHAGFVVNLGFATASDVKKLLEDVQKAVYDRTGILLEPEIKML
;
A
#
# COMPACT_ATOMS: atom_id res chain seq x y z
N MET A 1 -0.28 8.10 5.87
CA MET A 1 -0.52 6.64 5.92
C MET A 1 0.56 5.84 6.67
N ASN A 2 1.60 6.44 7.16
CA ASN A 2 2.71 5.73 7.80
C ASN A 2 3.24 4.56 6.93
N ALA A 3 3.65 4.85 5.70
CA ALA A 3 4.14 3.82 4.78
C ALA A 3 5.31 3.06 5.40
N GLY A 4 5.27 1.73 5.30
CA GLY A 4 6.29 0.86 5.85
C GLY A 4 6.64 -0.29 4.91
N ALA A 5 7.92 -0.68 4.90
CA ALA A 5 8.43 -1.84 4.18
C ALA A 5 9.74 -2.32 4.79
N TYR A 6 9.99 -3.62 4.72
CA TYR A 6 11.26 -4.23 5.14
C TYR A 6 11.71 -3.88 6.58
N GLY A 7 10.75 -3.75 7.49
CA GLY A 7 11.00 -3.51 8.91
C GLY A 7 11.15 -2.04 9.32
N GLY A 8 11.00 -1.09 8.38
CA GLY A 8 10.97 0.34 8.68
C GLY A 8 9.63 0.98 8.32
N GLU A 9 9.27 2.05 9.00
CA GLU A 9 8.05 2.83 8.76
C GLU A 9 8.37 4.34 8.74
N MET A 10 7.50 5.15 8.13
CA MET A 10 7.68 6.61 8.12
C MET A 10 7.74 7.21 9.53
N LYS A 11 7.03 6.65 10.50
CA LYS A 11 7.10 7.09 11.91
C LYS A 11 8.50 7.03 12.50
N ASP A 12 9.35 6.11 12.01
CA ASP A 12 10.70 5.89 12.57
C ASP A 12 11.65 7.04 12.21
N VAL A 13 11.33 7.81 11.19
CA VAL A 13 12.19 8.86 10.64
C VAL A 13 11.53 10.24 10.58
N THR A 14 10.19 10.34 10.62
CA THR A 14 9.49 11.64 10.51
C THR A 14 9.49 12.36 11.85
N VAL A 15 10.02 13.58 11.85
CA VAL A 15 10.06 14.46 13.03
C VAL A 15 8.86 15.38 13.07
N GLN A 16 8.55 16.01 11.94
CA GLN A 16 7.51 17.02 11.80
C GLN A 16 6.95 17.01 10.39
N ALA A 17 5.69 17.43 10.26
CA ALA A 17 5.07 17.73 8.98
C ALA A 17 4.33 19.06 9.04
N GLU A 18 4.40 19.85 7.96
CA GLU A 18 3.59 21.04 7.72
C GLU A 18 2.48 20.69 6.72
N TYR A 19 1.29 21.20 6.93
CA TYR A 19 0.13 20.91 6.10
C TYR A 19 -0.86 22.09 6.07
N LEU A 20 -1.73 22.11 5.08
CA LEU A 20 -2.96 22.90 5.09
C LEU A 20 -4.09 22.04 5.65
N ASP A 21 -4.86 22.58 6.58
CA ASP A 21 -6.09 21.92 7.05
C ASP A 21 -7.26 22.17 6.08
N GLY A 22 -8.45 21.61 6.38
CA GLY A 22 -9.64 21.75 5.54
C GLY A 22 -10.10 23.21 5.33
N ASP A 23 -9.66 24.13 6.19
CA ASP A 23 -9.89 25.59 6.07
C ASP A 23 -8.73 26.30 5.35
N LEU A 24 -7.84 25.56 4.72
CA LEU A 24 -6.62 26.05 4.05
C LEU A 24 -5.66 26.81 4.96
N GLN A 25 -5.76 26.60 6.29
CA GLN A 25 -4.84 27.21 7.24
C GLN A 25 -3.57 26.37 7.38
N ARG A 26 -2.41 27.04 7.36
CA ARG A 26 -1.12 26.37 7.55
C ARG A 26 -0.96 25.92 9.00
N ARG A 27 -0.72 24.64 9.19
CA ARG A 27 -0.52 23.97 10.46
C ARG A 27 0.76 23.15 10.46
N SER A 28 1.20 22.76 11.65
CA SER A 28 2.28 21.79 11.81
C SER A 28 1.93 20.75 12.86
N ALA A 29 2.48 19.55 12.72
CA ALA A 29 2.38 18.47 13.69
C ALA A 29 3.74 17.77 13.82
N ALA A 30 4.13 17.43 15.06
CA ALA A 30 5.42 16.80 15.35
C ALA A 30 5.25 15.66 16.36
N GLY A 31 6.19 14.70 16.34
CA GLY A 31 6.20 13.57 17.27
C GLY A 31 4.87 12.83 17.30
N ASP A 32 4.37 12.55 18.51
CA ASP A 32 3.12 11.79 18.71
C ASP A 32 1.89 12.46 18.09
N ALA A 33 1.92 13.81 17.92
CA ALA A 33 0.85 14.53 17.26
C ALA A 33 0.68 14.19 15.77
N LEU A 34 1.64 13.47 15.15
CA LEU A 34 1.50 12.91 13.79
C LEU A 34 0.54 11.71 13.75
N GLY A 35 0.23 11.09 14.90
CA GLY A 35 -0.77 10.03 15.04
C GLY A 35 -0.49 8.79 14.19
N PHE A 36 0.78 8.44 13.99
CA PHE A 36 1.17 7.32 13.15
C PHE A 36 0.81 5.97 13.77
N SER A 37 0.06 5.16 13.03
CA SER A 37 -0.18 3.74 13.31
C SER A 37 -0.24 2.94 12.00
N TYR A 38 -0.61 1.68 12.04
CA TYR A 38 -0.70 0.86 10.82
C TYR A 38 -1.67 1.47 9.80
N ARG A 39 -1.16 1.87 8.63
CA ARG A 39 -1.91 2.52 7.54
C ARG A 39 -2.70 3.76 7.96
N HIS A 40 -2.22 4.47 8.98
CA HIS A 40 -2.89 5.62 9.55
C HIS A 40 -1.91 6.74 9.88
N SER A 41 -2.42 7.97 9.85
CA SER A 41 -1.83 9.19 10.39
C SER A 41 -2.95 10.16 10.77
N ARG A 42 -2.62 11.24 11.46
CA ARG A 42 -3.60 12.28 11.83
C ARG A 42 -4.24 12.99 10.66
N PHE A 43 -3.61 12.95 9.47
CA PHE A 43 -4.06 13.73 8.32
C PHE A 43 -5.38 13.20 7.77
N LYS A 44 -6.33 14.11 7.59
CA LYS A 44 -7.67 13.86 7.04
C LYS A 44 -7.64 13.94 5.50
N PRO A 45 -8.68 13.46 4.80
CA PRO A 45 -8.76 13.57 3.35
C PRO A 45 -8.64 14.98 2.78
N GLU A 46 -9.14 15.97 3.52
CA GLU A 46 -9.10 17.40 3.16
C GLU A 46 -7.75 18.07 3.46
N ASP A 47 -6.87 17.44 4.25
CA ASP A 47 -5.57 18.00 4.59
C ASP A 47 -4.58 17.82 3.43
N VAL A 48 -3.78 18.85 3.15
CA VAL A 48 -2.72 18.81 2.13
C VAL A 48 -1.36 18.92 2.80
N VAL A 49 -0.59 17.85 2.83
CA VAL A 49 0.78 17.84 3.38
C VAL A 49 1.70 18.60 2.44
N LEU A 50 2.34 19.67 2.96
CA LEU A 50 3.23 20.55 2.21
C LEU A 50 4.70 20.15 2.33
N ARG A 51 5.11 19.73 3.54
CA ARG A 51 6.50 19.43 3.87
C ARG A 51 6.57 18.39 4.97
N ALA A 52 7.58 17.53 4.92
CA ALA A 52 7.97 16.66 6.03
C ALA A 52 9.45 16.85 6.35
N GLU A 53 9.78 16.88 7.63
CA GLU A 53 11.15 16.86 8.14
C GLU A 53 11.48 15.42 8.57
N LEU A 54 12.58 14.89 8.03
CA LEU A 54 13.04 13.53 8.32
C LEU A 54 14.37 13.58 9.07
N ARG A 55 14.49 12.78 10.12
CA ARG A 55 15.75 12.56 10.83
C ARG A 55 16.33 11.22 10.42
N LEU A 56 17.43 11.29 9.68
CA LEU A 56 18.15 10.12 9.22
C LEU A 56 19.44 9.92 10.02
N ARG A 57 19.95 8.70 10.03
CA ARG A 57 21.25 8.38 10.61
C ARG A 57 22.30 8.36 9.50
N PRO A 58 23.47 8.98 9.71
CA PRO A 58 24.59 8.82 8.79
C PRO A 58 24.98 7.34 8.66
N GLY A 59 25.42 6.94 7.48
CA GLY A 59 25.84 5.58 7.20
C GLY A 59 26.89 5.54 6.10
N GLU A 60 27.56 4.40 5.99
CA GLU A 60 28.57 4.19 4.95
C GLU A 60 27.91 4.08 3.57
N ARG A 61 28.39 4.86 2.59
CA ARG A 61 27.75 5.04 1.28
C ARG A 61 27.59 3.73 0.52
N GLU A 62 28.62 2.91 0.49
CA GLU A 62 28.57 1.65 -0.27
C GLU A 62 27.67 0.61 0.41
N ALA A 63 27.63 0.58 1.73
CA ALA A 63 26.69 -0.27 2.47
C ALA A 63 25.23 0.13 2.21
N ILE A 64 24.94 1.44 2.20
CA ILE A 64 23.59 1.96 1.86
C ILE A 64 23.21 1.55 0.43
N ARG A 65 24.10 1.74 -0.54
CA ARG A 65 23.87 1.36 -1.94
C ARG A 65 23.65 -0.15 -2.11
N ALA A 66 24.45 -0.97 -1.43
CA ALA A 66 24.31 -2.42 -1.45
C ALA A 66 22.94 -2.83 -0.91
N ARG A 67 22.51 -2.23 0.22
CA ARG A 67 21.21 -2.49 0.79
C ARG A 67 20.05 -2.06 -0.11
N CYS A 68 20.17 -0.90 -0.76
CA CYS A 68 19.16 -0.45 -1.73
C CYS A 68 19.05 -1.41 -2.92
N ARG A 69 20.16 -1.90 -3.45
CA ARG A 69 20.16 -2.90 -4.54
C ARG A 69 19.49 -4.18 -4.09
N GLU A 70 19.89 -4.74 -2.96
CA GLU A 70 19.31 -5.96 -2.39
C GLU A 70 17.77 -5.85 -2.25
N LEU A 71 17.27 -4.76 -1.66
CA LEU A 71 15.84 -4.55 -1.45
C LEU A 71 15.10 -4.33 -2.77
N THR A 72 15.73 -3.68 -3.75
CA THR A 72 15.16 -3.49 -5.09
C THR A 72 15.02 -4.83 -5.81
N GLU A 73 16.04 -5.68 -5.73
CA GLU A 73 16.01 -7.03 -6.33
C GLU A 73 14.96 -7.92 -5.68
N LYS A 74 14.86 -7.93 -4.34
CA LYS A 74 13.79 -8.63 -3.62
C LYS A 74 12.40 -8.17 -4.08
N ARG A 75 12.21 -6.86 -4.25
CA ARG A 75 10.95 -6.30 -4.73
C ARG A 75 10.65 -6.72 -6.16
N ARG A 76 11.62 -6.63 -7.06
CA ARG A 76 11.48 -7.09 -8.45
C ARG A 76 11.17 -8.57 -8.54
N ALA A 77 11.77 -9.39 -7.70
CA ALA A 77 11.51 -10.83 -7.68
C ALA A 77 10.09 -11.17 -7.22
N SER A 78 9.51 -10.42 -6.28
CA SER A 78 8.24 -10.74 -5.62
C SER A 78 7.02 -9.95 -6.13
N GLN A 79 7.20 -8.76 -6.73
CA GLN A 79 6.11 -7.89 -7.13
C GLN A 79 6.00 -7.75 -8.66
N PRO A 80 4.80 -7.53 -9.21
CA PRO A 80 4.56 -7.38 -10.66
C PRO A 80 4.89 -5.95 -11.11
N LEU A 81 6.19 -5.57 -11.08
CA LEU A 81 6.65 -4.20 -11.41
C LEU A 81 6.67 -3.90 -12.91
N ASP A 82 6.43 -4.87 -13.73
CA ASP A 82 6.35 -4.83 -15.19
C ASP A 82 4.97 -4.37 -15.72
N LEU A 83 3.95 -4.37 -14.86
CA LEU A 83 2.61 -3.92 -15.19
C LEU A 83 2.15 -2.79 -14.27
N PRO A 84 1.34 -1.84 -14.76
CA PRO A 84 0.75 -0.80 -13.94
C PRO A 84 -0.10 -1.39 -12.80
N SER A 85 0.10 -0.89 -11.58
CA SER A 85 -0.63 -1.34 -10.40
C SER A 85 -0.69 -0.22 -9.35
N ALA A 86 -1.74 -0.19 -8.55
CA ALA A 86 -1.87 0.71 -7.40
C ALA A 86 -1.18 0.18 -6.12
N GLY A 87 -0.36 -0.87 -6.23
CA GLY A 87 0.27 -1.55 -5.09
C GLY A 87 -0.59 -2.66 -4.50
N SER A 88 -0.49 -2.89 -3.20
CA SER A 88 -1.34 -3.87 -2.52
C SER A 88 -2.81 -3.49 -2.60
N ALA A 89 -3.65 -4.42 -3.06
CA ALA A 89 -5.06 -4.15 -3.27
C ALA A 89 -5.85 -4.10 -1.94
N PHE A 90 -5.42 -4.88 -0.94
CA PHE A 90 -6.09 -4.99 0.34
C PHE A 90 -5.12 -4.79 1.51
N LYS A 91 -5.63 -4.23 2.60
CA LYS A 91 -4.92 -4.16 3.88
C LYS A 91 -4.66 -5.57 4.43
N ARG A 92 -3.69 -5.67 5.32
CA ARG A 92 -3.42 -6.93 6.03
C ARG A 92 -4.57 -7.23 6.98
N PRO A 93 -5.30 -8.34 6.82
CA PRO A 93 -6.38 -8.72 7.73
C PRO A 93 -5.84 -9.28 9.05
N ALA A 94 -6.69 -9.32 10.06
CA ALA A 94 -6.38 -10.07 11.28
C ALA A 94 -6.17 -11.55 10.94
N GLY A 95 -5.15 -12.15 11.54
CA GLY A 95 -4.87 -13.59 11.40
C GLY A 95 -4.12 -14.02 10.14
N GLY A 96 -3.62 -13.08 9.29
CA GLY A 96 -2.85 -13.52 8.12
C GLY A 96 -2.45 -12.44 7.13
N TYR A 97 -2.27 -12.86 5.90
CA TYR A 97 -1.92 -12.00 4.76
C TYR A 97 -3.01 -12.10 3.69
N ALA A 98 -3.50 -10.96 3.22
CA ALA A 98 -4.50 -10.91 2.15
C ALA A 98 -4.04 -11.68 0.91
N ALA A 99 -2.78 -11.53 0.51
CA ALA A 99 -2.21 -12.25 -0.64
C ALA A 99 -2.30 -13.78 -0.49
N ALA A 100 -2.04 -14.31 0.70
CA ALA A 100 -2.14 -15.76 0.95
C ALA A 100 -3.59 -16.25 0.90
N MET A 101 -4.53 -15.46 1.39
CA MET A 101 -5.97 -15.79 1.32
C MET A 101 -6.49 -15.76 -0.12
N ILE A 102 -6.08 -14.77 -0.91
CA ILE A 102 -6.44 -14.65 -2.33
C ILE A 102 -5.83 -15.78 -3.15
N ASP A 103 -4.56 -16.13 -2.91
CA ASP A 103 -3.88 -17.27 -3.54
C ASP A 103 -4.56 -18.59 -3.16
N GLY A 104 -4.82 -18.78 -1.86
CA GLY A 104 -5.55 -19.95 -1.36
C GLY A 104 -6.98 -20.07 -1.91
N ALA A 105 -7.62 -18.98 -2.31
CA ALA A 105 -8.90 -18.97 -3.01
C ALA A 105 -8.77 -19.29 -4.52
N GLY A 106 -7.55 -19.48 -5.04
CA GLY A 106 -7.30 -19.81 -6.45
C GLY A 106 -7.50 -18.63 -7.40
N LEU A 107 -7.36 -17.38 -6.91
CA LEU A 107 -7.71 -16.19 -7.67
C LEU A 107 -6.53 -15.55 -8.43
N LYS A 108 -5.32 -16.12 -8.38
CA LYS A 108 -4.24 -15.67 -9.28
C LYS A 108 -4.69 -15.77 -10.74
N GLY A 109 -4.45 -14.71 -11.51
CA GLY A 109 -4.87 -14.63 -12.91
C GLY A 109 -6.36 -14.33 -13.12
N TYR A 110 -7.19 -14.26 -12.06
CA TYR A 110 -8.61 -13.89 -12.19
C TYR A 110 -8.76 -12.49 -12.80
N ARG A 111 -9.69 -12.34 -13.76
CA ARG A 111 -9.84 -11.13 -14.57
C ARG A 111 -11.25 -10.60 -14.56
N VAL A 112 -11.34 -9.25 -14.59
CA VAL A 112 -12.54 -8.51 -14.95
C VAL A 112 -12.12 -7.42 -15.95
N GLY A 113 -12.58 -7.52 -17.19
CA GLY A 113 -12.13 -6.64 -18.25
C GLY A 113 -10.60 -6.61 -18.39
N GLY A 114 -10.00 -5.41 -18.28
CA GLY A 114 -8.55 -5.21 -18.31
C GLY A 114 -7.84 -5.32 -16.97
N ALA A 115 -8.57 -5.52 -15.86
CA ALA A 115 -7.98 -5.70 -14.54
C ALA A 115 -7.74 -7.18 -14.23
N GLN A 116 -6.61 -7.51 -13.60
CA GLN A 116 -6.24 -8.89 -13.25
C GLN A 116 -5.62 -8.96 -11.86
N VAL A 117 -5.95 -10.01 -11.10
CA VAL A 117 -5.14 -10.42 -9.93
C VAL A 117 -3.80 -10.94 -10.45
N SER A 118 -2.69 -10.36 -10.00
CA SER A 118 -1.38 -10.73 -10.49
C SER A 118 -1.06 -12.20 -10.23
N GLU A 119 -0.58 -12.90 -11.24
CA GLU A 119 -0.09 -14.26 -11.13
C GLU A 119 1.19 -14.35 -10.28
N LYS A 120 2.00 -13.29 -10.31
CA LYS A 120 3.24 -13.20 -9.54
C LYS A 120 3.01 -12.98 -8.04
N HIS A 121 2.03 -12.12 -7.69
CA HIS A 121 1.72 -11.78 -6.29
C HIS A 121 0.23 -11.49 -6.13
N ALA A 122 -0.50 -12.42 -5.55
CA ALA A 122 -1.97 -12.36 -5.43
C ALA A 122 -2.52 -11.13 -4.67
N GLY A 123 -1.69 -10.43 -3.89
CA GLY A 123 -2.08 -9.17 -3.23
C GLY A 123 -2.12 -7.95 -4.14
N PHE A 124 -1.74 -8.09 -5.43
CA PHE A 124 -1.70 -7.00 -6.40
C PHE A 124 -2.76 -7.19 -7.47
N VAL A 125 -3.45 -6.10 -7.80
CA VAL A 125 -4.26 -5.97 -9.01
C VAL A 125 -3.45 -5.19 -10.04
N VAL A 126 -3.30 -5.76 -11.23
CA VAL A 126 -2.56 -5.16 -12.34
C VAL A 126 -3.50 -4.74 -13.47
N ASN A 127 -3.12 -3.69 -14.18
CA ASN A 127 -3.78 -3.23 -15.40
C ASN A 127 -3.07 -3.80 -16.62
N LEU A 128 -3.78 -4.56 -17.44
CA LEU A 128 -3.26 -5.14 -18.68
C LEU A 128 -3.16 -4.15 -19.85
N GLY A 129 -3.35 -2.84 -19.57
CA GLY A 129 -3.25 -1.74 -20.52
C GLY A 129 -4.58 -1.10 -20.90
N PHE A 130 -5.72 -1.68 -20.54
CA PHE A 130 -7.07 -1.21 -20.90
C PHE A 130 -8.12 -1.37 -19.78
N ALA A 131 -7.69 -1.55 -18.51
CA ALA A 131 -8.61 -1.64 -17.39
C ALA A 131 -9.30 -0.31 -17.13
N THR A 132 -10.62 -0.34 -16.94
CA THR A 132 -11.41 0.78 -16.43
C THR A 132 -11.44 0.76 -14.90
N ALA A 133 -11.80 1.90 -14.28
CA ALA A 133 -12.03 1.95 -12.83
C ALA A 133 -13.14 0.97 -12.39
N SER A 134 -14.18 0.79 -13.22
CA SER A 134 -15.25 -0.18 -12.99
C SER A 134 -14.74 -1.63 -12.97
N ASP A 135 -13.82 -1.98 -13.85
CA ASP A 135 -13.20 -3.31 -13.89
C ASP A 135 -12.45 -3.59 -12.58
N VAL A 136 -11.63 -2.62 -12.15
CA VAL A 136 -10.88 -2.74 -10.89
C VAL A 136 -11.83 -2.88 -9.70
N LYS A 137 -12.86 -2.03 -9.62
CA LYS A 137 -13.85 -2.07 -8.55
C LYS A 137 -14.55 -3.44 -8.50
N LYS A 138 -15.06 -3.90 -9.64
CA LYS A 138 -15.75 -5.19 -9.72
C LYS A 138 -14.82 -6.35 -9.35
N LEU A 139 -13.56 -6.32 -9.80
CA LEU A 139 -12.57 -7.33 -9.45
C LEU A 139 -12.30 -7.37 -7.93
N LEU A 140 -12.19 -6.20 -7.27
CA LEU A 140 -12.02 -6.14 -5.82
C LEU A 140 -13.22 -6.74 -5.07
N GLU A 141 -14.45 -6.44 -5.52
CA GLU A 141 -15.68 -7.00 -4.94
C GLU A 141 -15.73 -8.52 -5.09
N ASP A 142 -15.38 -9.06 -6.25
CA ASP A 142 -15.35 -10.49 -6.51
C ASP A 142 -14.31 -11.21 -5.65
N VAL A 143 -13.11 -10.61 -5.51
CA VAL A 143 -12.05 -11.11 -4.63
C VAL A 143 -12.50 -11.10 -3.16
N GLN A 144 -13.11 -10.01 -2.69
CA GLN A 144 -13.64 -9.92 -1.33
C GLN A 144 -14.66 -11.04 -1.07
N LYS A 145 -15.62 -11.21 -1.99
CA LYS A 145 -16.66 -12.24 -1.88
C LYS A 145 -16.06 -13.64 -1.82
N ALA A 146 -15.17 -13.99 -2.75
CA ALA A 146 -14.58 -15.32 -2.82
C ALA A 146 -13.72 -15.65 -1.60
N VAL A 147 -12.95 -14.67 -1.08
CA VAL A 147 -12.18 -14.87 0.14
C VAL A 147 -13.09 -14.99 1.36
N TYR A 148 -14.13 -14.16 1.45
CA TYR A 148 -15.10 -14.25 2.54
C TYR A 148 -15.84 -15.58 2.57
N ASP A 149 -16.33 -16.05 1.42
CA ASP A 149 -17.03 -17.33 1.30
C ASP A 149 -16.16 -18.52 1.76
N ARG A 150 -14.83 -18.41 1.59
CA ARG A 150 -13.86 -19.46 1.95
C ARG A 150 -13.36 -19.37 3.39
N THR A 151 -13.17 -18.16 3.91
CA THR A 151 -12.42 -17.93 5.16
C THR A 151 -13.26 -17.26 6.26
N GLY A 152 -14.41 -16.69 5.94
CA GLY A 152 -15.19 -15.82 6.83
C GLY A 152 -14.55 -14.44 7.07
N ILE A 153 -13.44 -14.11 6.40
CA ILE A 153 -12.71 -12.85 6.59
C ILE A 153 -13.04 -11.90 5.45
N LEU A 154 -13.61 -10.74 5.79
CA LEU A 154 -13.84 -9.66 4.83
C LEU A 154 -12.55 -8.85 4.67
N LEU A 155 -11.96 -8.89 3.47
CA LEU A 155 -10.78 -8.09 3.15
C LEU A 155 -11.15 -6.60 3.01
N GLU A 156 -10.37 -5.70 3.62
CA GLU A 156 -10.54 -4.26 3.50
C GLU A 156 -9.67 -3.72 2.34
N PRO A 157 -10.24 -3.06 1.31
CA PRO A 157 -9.45 -2.45 0.24
C PRO A 157 -8.48 -1.40 0.76
N GLU A 158 -7.24 -1.39 0.23
CA GLU A 158 -6.26 -0.33 0.45
C GLU A 158 -6.29 0.70 -0.69
N ILE A 159 -6.76 0.30 -1.87
CA ILE A 159 -6.97 1.19 -3.02
C ILE A 159 -8.11 2.16 -2.69
N LYS A 160 -7.82 3.46 -2.81
CA LYS A 160 -8.83 4.52 -2.67
C LYS A 160 -9.48 4.78 -4.02
N MET A 161 -10.81 4.73 -4.06
CA MET A 161 -11.61 5.18 -5.21
C MET A 161 -11.90 6.66 -5.03
N LEU A 162 -11.59 7.46 -6.05
CA LEU A 162 -11.85 8.89 -6.11
C LEU A 162 -13.10 9.16 -6.94
#